data_048b594deef9e5d7ba7852f97be0ca98
#
_entry.id   048b594deef9e5d7ba7852f97be0ca98
#
_cell.length_a   1.000
_cell.length_b   1.000
_cell.length_c   1.000
_cell.angle_alpha   90.00
_cell.angle_beta   90.00
_cell.angle_gamma   90.00
#
_symmetry.space_group_name_H-M   'P 1'
#
loop_
_entity.id
_entity.type
_entity.pdbx_description
1 polymer ?
#
loop_
_entity_poly.entity_id
_entity_poly.type
_entity_poly.pdbx_seq_one_letter_code
_entity_poly.pdbx_strand_id
1 'polypeptide(L)'
;MEKPKLVYVIYIRTTLQKLWAAITKPQFTREYWGGLANVSDWKKGSPWQHVTEGKKPEIYITGQVLECIPPKHLVLTWADPDDSAEQSRVTFEIEAIEDMTCLTVTHGNFKAGSTMVRKVSWGWPRVLSSLKSFLETGKGLKVWAGR
;
A
#
# COMPACT_ATOMS: atom_id res chain seq x y z
N MET A 1 -18.86 -19.45 -3.97
CA MET A 1 -17.67 -19.03 -4.73
C MET A 1 -16.78 -18.15 -3.89
N GLU A 2 -15.51 -18.48 -3.84
CA GLU A 2 -14.57 -17.61 -3.16
C GLU A 2 -14.43 -16.28 -3.90
N LYS A 3 -14.34 -15.20 -3.13
CA LYS A 3 -14.04 -13.88 -3.69
C LYS A 3 -12.59 -13.85 -4.16
N PRO A 4 -12.26 -13.11 -5.22
CA PRO A 4 -10.88 -13.00 -5.66
C PRO A 4 -9.99 -12.41 -4.57
N LYS A 5 -8.77 -12.88 -4.52
CA LYS A 5 -7.77 -12.43 -3.57
C LYS A 5 -6.42 -12.36 -4.28
N LEU A 6 -5.73 -11.24 -4.13
CA LEU A 6 -4.41 -11.03 -4.70
C LEU A 6 -3.38 -11.15 -3.59
N VAL A 7 -2.35 -11.95 -3.81
CA VAL A 7 -1.26 -12.13 -2.84
C VAL A 7 0.06 -11.88 -3.54
N TYR A 8 0.88 -11.00 -2.97
CA TYR A 8 2.20 -10.68 -3.48
C TYR A 8 3.21 -10.85 -2.36
N VAL A 9 4.31 -11.53 -2.66
CA VAL A 9 5.42 -11.72 -1.71
C VAL A 9 6.66 -11.12 -2.33
N ILE A 10 7.37 -10.27 -1.57
CA ILE A 10 8.58 -9.62 -2.06
C ILE A 10 9.64 -9.62 -0.96
N TYR A 11 10.89 -9.88 -1.35
CA TYR A 11 12.04 -9.86 -0.45
C TYR A 11 12.87 -8.62 -0.75
N ILE A 12 13.13 -7.83 0.29
CA ILE A 12 13.82 -6.54 0.14
C ILE A 12 15.02 -6.52 1.10
N ARG A 13 16.16 -6.09 0.61
CA ARG A 13 17.33 -5.89 1.47
C ARG A 13 17.16 -4.60 2.27
N THR A 14 16.49 -4.74 3.41
CA THR A 14 16.19 -3.63 4.31
C THR A 14 15.86 -4.18 5.70
N THR A 15 15.58 -3.30 6.65
CA THR A 15 15.17 -3.66 8.00
C THR A 15 13.65 -3.56 8.16
N LEU A 16 13.11 -4.19 9.22
CA LEU A 16 11.69 -4.07 9.57
C LEU A 16 11.29 -2.61 9.72
N GLN A 17 12.10 -1.83 10.44
CA GLN A 17 11.82 -0.44 10.75
C GLN A 17 11.80 0.44 9.50
N LYS A 18 12.75 0.23 8.59
CA LYS A 18 12.82 1.00 7.35
C LYS A 18 11.65 0.68 6.42
N LEU A 19 11.29 -0.60 6.32
CA LEU A 19 10.13 -0.99 5.51
C LEU A 19 8.84 -0.43 6.09
N TRP A 20 8.67 -0.55 7.41
CA TRP A 20 7.49 0.02 8.09
C TRP A 20 7.38 1.52 7.85
N ALA A 21 8.49 2.25 7.99
CA ALA A 21 8.52 3.69 7.73
C ALA A 21 8.17 3.99 6.26
N ALA A 22 8.67 3.19 5.33
CA ALA A 22 8.37 3.37 3.91
C ALA A 22 6.88 3.20 3.60
N ILE A 23 6.17 2.35 4.34
CA ILE A 23 4.74 2.13 4.14
C ILE A 23 3.89 3.22 4.81
N THR A 24 4.31 3.72 5.98
CA THR A 24 3.48 4.56 6.82
C THR A 24 3.82 6.05 6.80
N LYS A 25 4.99 6.45 6.32
CA LYS A 25 5.38 7.86 6.32
C LYS A 25 5.19 8.50 4.94
N PRO A 26 4.41 9.58 4.85
CA PRO A 26 4.11 10.23 3.57
C PRO A 26 5.35 10.64 2.77
N GLN A 27 6.39 11.13 3.45
CA GLN A 27 7.62 11.55 2.78
C GLN A 27 8.33 10.40 2.06
N PHE A 28 8.06 9.14 2.45
CA PHE A 28 8.62 7.98 1.78
C PHE A 28 7.66 7.37 0.77
N THR A 29 6.37 7.27 1.08
CA THR A 29 5.42 6.66 0.14
C THR A 29 5.37 7.39 -1.18
N ARG A 30 5.43 8.73 -1.17
CA ARG A 30 5.44 9.52 -2.41
C ARG A 30 6.63 9.24 -3.32
N GLU A 31 7.75 8.78 -2.75
CA GLU A 31 8.97 8.54 -3.52
C GLU A 31 8.89 7.29 -4.40
N TYR A 32 8.05 6.34 -4.02
CA TYR A 32 7.95 5.09 -4.78
C TYR A 32 6.54 4.76 -5.27
N TRP A 33 5.52 5.50 -4.82
CA TRP A 33 4.12 5.23 -5.16
C TRP A 33 3.57 6.27 -6.15
N GLY A 34 4.38 6.64 -7.14
CA GLY A 34 3.94 7.54 -8.20
C GLY A 34 3.56 8.94 -7.73
N GLY A 35 4.20 9.45 -6.69
CA GLY A 35 3.91 10.78 -6.14
C GLY A 35 2.76 10.80 -5.15
N LEU A 36 2.17 9.65 -4.83
CA LEU A 36 1.05 9.56 -3.90
C LEU A 36 1.54 9.28 -2.48
N ALA A 37 1.02 10.02 -1.53
CA ALA A 37 1.37 9.88 -0.11
C ALA A 37 0.29 9.14 0.65
N ASN A 38 0.70 8.22 1.51
CA ASN A 38 -0.22 7.55 2.44
C ASN A 38 -0.26 8.35 3.74
N VAL A 39 -1.43 8.83 4.11
CA VAL A 39 -1.61 9.71 5.26
C VAL A 39 -2.59 9.10 6.25
N SER A 40 -2.18 8.99 7.51
CA SER A 40 -3.01 8.48 8.61
C SER A 40 -2.30 8.74 9.94
N ASP A 41 -3.04 8.60 11.02
CA ASP A 41 -2.47 8.49 12.38
C ASP A 41 -1.98 7.08 12.67
N TRP A 42 -2.32 6.11 11.81
CA TRP A 42 -1.94 4.71 11.89
C TRP A 42 -2.32 4.03 13.21
N LYS A 43 -3.45 4.46 13.77
CA LYS A 43 -4.05 3.83 14.95
C LYS A 43 -5.30 3.07 14.53
N LYS A 44 -5.60 1.99 15.21
CA LYS A 44 -6.83 1.22 14.96
C LYS A 44 -8.05 2.16 14.99
N GLY A 45 -8.84 2.11 13.92
CA GLY A 45 -10.03 2.96 13.76
C GLY A 45 -9.76 4.29 13.07
N SER A 46 -8.51 4.69 12.89
CA SER A 46 -8.18 5.95 12.21
C SER A 46 -8.47 5.87 10.72
N PRO A 47 -8.89 6.98 10.10
CA PRO A 47 -8.95 7.04 8.64
C PRO A 47 -7.54 7.05 8.05
N TRP A 48 -7.42 6.58 6.82
CA TRP A 48 -6.20 6.74 6.04
C TRP A 48 -6.58 7.17 4.63
N GLN A 49 -5.67 7.84 3.95
CA GLN A 49 -5.90 8.32 2.59
C GLN A 49 -4.63 8.22 1.76
N HIS A 50 -4.84 8.02 0.49
CA HIS A 50 -3.79 7.98 -0.53
C HIS A 50 -4.00 9.21 -1.40
N VAL A 51 -3.10 10.21 -1.28
CA VAL A 51 -3.34 11.56 -1.81
C VAL A 51 -2.16 12.07 -2.63
N THR A 52 -2.46 12.96 -3.57
CA THR A 52 -1.42 13.72 -4.27
C THR A 52 -0.90 14.82 -3.36
N GLU A 53 0.30 15.34 -3.67
CA GLU A 53 0.82 16.52 -3.00
C GLU A 53 0.38 17.79 -3.73
N GLY A 54 0.48 18.93 -3.03
CA GLY A 54 0.24 20.24 -3.58
C GLY A 54 -0.82 21.03 -2.83
N LYS A 55 -1.16 22.20 -3.37
CA LYS A 55 -2.11 23.10 -2.71
C LYS A 55 -3.53 22.56 -2.70
N LYS A 56 -3.88 21.72 -3.69
CA LYS A 56 -5.19 21.08 -3.77
C LYS A 56 -4.99 19.57 -3.92
N PRO A 57 -4.70 18.85 -2.82
CA PRO A 57 -4.48 17.41 -2.91
C PRO A 57 -5.73 16.69 -3.38
N GLU A 58 -5.55 15.73 -4.27
CA GLU A 58 -6.61 14.84 -4.70
C GLU A 58 -6.52 13.54 -3.94
N ILE A 59 -7.67 13.01 -3.51
CA ILE A 59 -7.75 11.74 -2.80
C ILE A 59 -8.01 10.65 -3.82
N TYR A 60 -7.09 9.69 -3.93
CA TYR A 60 -7.24 8.57 -4.86
C TYR A 60 -7.82 7.34 -4.20
N ILE A 61 -7.49 7.11 -2.92
CA ILE A 61 -8.00 5.98 -2.15
C ILE A 61 -8.28 6.48 -0.74
N THR A 62 -9.32 5.93 -0.12
CA THR A 62 -9.68 6.21 1.26
C THR A 62 -9.99 4.90 1.98
N GLY A 63 -9.90 4.90 3.30
CA GLY A 63 -10.22 3.75 4.11
C GLY A 63 -10.01 3.97 5.58
N GLN A 64 -9.99 2.89 6.33
CA GLN A 64 -9.76 2.89 7.77
C GLN A 64 -8.67 1.89 8.13
N VAL A 65 -7.95 2.18 9.20
CA VAL A 65 -6.99 1.26 9.79
C VAL A 65 -7.77 0.28 10.65
N LEU A 66 -7.79 -0.99 10.27
CA LEU A 66 -8.47 -2.04 11.04
C LEU A 66 -7.56 -2.63 12.11
N GLU A 67 -6.28 -2.80 11.80
CA GLU A 67 -5.28 -3.29 12.74
C GLU A 67 -3.95 -2.64 12.43
N CYS A 68 -3.18 -2.34 13.47
CA CYS A 68 -1.83 -1.77 13.30
C CYS A 68 -0.94 -2.27 14.43
N ILE A 69 0.03 -3.12 14.09
CA ILE A 69 1.00 -3.70 15.03
C ILE A 69 2.40 -3.44 14.46
N PRO A 70 2.96 -2.25 14.73
CA PRO A 70 4.30 -1.92 14.23
C PRO A 70 5.38 -2.85 14.78
N PRO A 71 6.38 -3.20 14.02
CA PRO A 71 6.57 -2.90 12.60
C PRO A 71 6.20 -4.08 11.69
N LYS A 72 5.23 -4.92 12.06
CA LYS A 72 5.00 -6.23 11.43
C LYS A 72 3.66 -6.41 10.74
N HIS A 73 2.63 -5.66 11.13
CA HIS A 73 1.27 -6.00 10.69
C HIS A 73 0.41 -4.76 10.55
N LEU A 74 -0.24 -4.61 9.40
CA LEU A 74 -1.12 -3.49 9.12
C LEU A 74 -2.28 -3.97 8.24
N VAL A 75 -3.50 -3.71 8.67
CA VAL A 75 -4.70 -4.04 7.90
C VAL A 75 -5.50 -2.77 7.66
N LEU A 76 -5.80 -2.52 6.39
CA LEU A 76 -6.53 -1.33 5.94
C LEU A 76 -7.77 -1.74 5.15
N THR A 77 -8.85 -0.96 5.25
CA THR A 77 -9.86 -0.99 4.19
C THR A 77 -9.39 -0.10 3.05
N TRP A 78 -9.90 -0.36 1.86
CA TRP A 78 -9.43 0.27 0.63
C TRP A 78 -10.63 0.54 -0.26
N ALA A 79 -10.91 1.80 -0.53
CA ALA A 79 -12.08 2.20 -1.32
C ALA A 79 -11.74 3.36 -2.25
N ASP A 80 -12.39 3.37 -3.41
CA ASP A 80 -12.42 4.53 -4.28
C ASP A 80 -13.25 5.60 -3.59
N PRO A 81 -12.79 6.86 -3.50
CA PRO A 81 -13.58 7.92 -2.87
C PRO A 81 -14.95 8.13 -3.53
N ASP A 82 -15.05 7.83 -4.83
CA ASP A 82 -16.30 7.97 -5.58
C ASP A 82 -17.21 6.74 -5.43
N ASP A 83 -16.73 5.68 -4.82
CA ASP A 83 -17.50 4.46 -4.55
C ASP A 83 -17.10 3.87 -3.20
N SER A 84 -17.33 4.63 -2.15
CA SER A 84 -16.94 4.24 -0.79
C SER A 84 -17.75 3.07 -0.22
N ALA A 85 -18.82 2.65 -0.90
CA ALA A 85 -19.59 1.48 -0.50
C ALA A 85 -18.83 0.19 -0.77
N GLU A 86 -17.94 0.17 -1.78
CA GLU A 86 -17.07 -0.97 -2.05
C GLU A 86 -15.78 -0.83 -1.28
N GLN A 87 -15.67 -1.54 -0.15
CA GLN A 87 -14.46 -1.53 0.66
C GLN A 87 -13.77 -2.89 0.61
N SER A 88 -12.65 -2.94 -0.10
CA SER A 88 -11.79 -4.11 -0.07
C SER A 88 -10.85 -4.01 1.11
N ARG A 89 -10.00 -5.01 1.31
CA ARG A 89 -9.12 -5.09 2.47
C ARG A 89 -7.71 -5.41 2.04
N VAL A 90 -6.75 -4.63 2.54
CA VAL A 90 -5.33 -4.84 2.30
C VAL A 90 -4.66 -5.19 3.60
N THR A 91 -3.88 -6.27 3.59
CA THR A 91 -3.07 -6.70 4.73
C THR A 91 -1.60 -6.65 4.34
N PHE A 92 -0.80 -5.95 5.15
CA PHE A 92 0.66 -5.95 5.04
C PHE A 92 1.22 -6.77 6.19
N GLU A 93 1.99 -7.79 5.86
CA GLU A 93 2.69 -8.60 6.86
C GLU A 93 4.17 -8.56 6.57
N ILE A 94 4.97 -8.26 7.60
CA ILE A 94 6.40 -8.00 7.44
C ILE A 94 7.17 -8.91 8.39
N GLU A 95 8.18 -9.59 7.85
CA GLU A 95 8.98 -10.55 8.60
C GLU A 95 10.46 -10.40 8.24
N ALA A 96 11.32 -10.38 9.25
CA ALA A 96 12.76 -10.38 9.02
C ALA A 96 13.23 -11.80 8.71
N ILE A 97 13.96 -11.98 7.62
CA ILE A 97 14.51 -13.27 7.19
C ILE A 97 15.97 -13.06 6.78
N GLU A 98 16.88 -13.58 7.61
CA GLU A 98 18.33 -13.43 7.38
C GLU A 98 18.72 -11.96 7.25
N ASP A 99 19.29 -11.54 6.10
CA ASP A 99 19.68 -10.14 5.86
C ASP A 99 18.64 -9.38 5.04
N MET A 100 17.42 -9.94 4.94
CA MET A 100 16.32 -9.37 4.17
C MET A 100 15.08 -9.18 5.03
N THR A 101 14.12 -8.47 4.47
CA THR A 101 12.78 -8.36 5.04
C THR A 101 11.79 -8.86 3.99
N CYS A 102 10.88 -9.73 4.41
CA CYS A 102 9.83 -10.26 3.53
C CYS A 102 8.55 -9.47 3.78
N LEU A 103 7.99 -8.92 2.72
CA LEU A 103 6.69 -8.25 2.75
C LEU A 103 5.68 -9.10 1.99
N THR A 104 4.58 -9.43 2.66
CA THR A 104 3.43 -10.08 2.03
C THR A 104 2.29 -9.09 2.01
N VAL A 105 1.77 -8.79 0.81
CA VAL A 105 0.60 -7.94 0.62
C VAL A 105 -0.54 -8.84 0.15
N THR A 106 -1.63 -8.82 0.91
CA THR A 106 -2.86 -9.53 0.55
C THR A 106 -3.95 -8.49 0.33
N HIS A 107 -4.53 -8.47 -0.85
CA HIS A 107 -5.63 -7.56 -1.17
C HIS A 107 -6.83 -8.41 -1.56
N GLY A 108 -7.86 -8.38 -0.75
CA GLY A 108 -9.04 -9.21 -0.92
C GLY A 108 -10.31 -8.50 -0.48
N ASN A 109 -11.34 -9.29 -0.24
CA ASN A 109 -12.65 -8.80 0.17
C ASN A 109 -13.27 -7.84 -0.88
N PHE A 110 -13.03 -8.11 -2.17
CA PHE A 110 -13.65 -7.36 -3.26
C PHE A 110 -15.12 -7.79 -3.42
N LYS A 111 -15.99 -6.85 -3.80
CA LYS A 111 -17.35 -7.21 -4.13
C LYS A 111 -17.39 -7.93 -5.47
N ALA A 112 -18.46 -8.68 -5.73
CA ALA A 112 -18.66 -9.36 -7.01
C ALA A 112 -18.71 -8.33 -8.16
N GLY A 113 -17.98 -8.60 -9.25
CA GLY A 113 -17.92 -7.71 -10.40
C GLY A 113 -17.09 -6.45 -10.19
N SER A 114 -16.24 -6.45 -9.17
CA SER A 114 -15.41 -5.28 -8.83
C SER A 114 -14.45 -4.87 -9.94
N THR A 115 -14.44 -3.57 -10.27
CA THR A 115 -13.44 -3.00 -11.16
C THR A 115 -12.14 -2.71 -10.40
N MET A 116 -12.19 -2.62 -9.08
CA MET A 116 -11.03 -2.37 -8.24
C MET A 116 -10.00 -3.50 -8.39
N VAL A 117 -10.43 -4.75 -8.50
CA VAL A 117 -9.53 -5.91 -8.68
C VAL A 117 -8.59 -5.67 -9.86
N ARG A 118 -9.13 -5.21 -10.99
CA ARG A 118 -8.33 -4.95 -12.19
C ARG A 118 -7.32 -3.84 -11.98
N LYS A 119 -7.76 -2.74 -11.35
CA LYS A 119 -6.90 -1.59 -11.08
C LYS A 119 -5.71 -1.99 -10.21
N VAL A 120 -5.97 -2.67 -9.10
CA VAL A 120 -4.91 -3.00 -8.15
C VAL A 120 -4.04 -4.16 -8.62
N SER A 121 -4.57 -5.11 -9.41
CA SER A 121 -3.76 -6.18 -9.97
C SER A 121 -2.73 -5.64 -10.97
N TRP A 122 -3.05 -4.53 -11.64
CA TRP A 122 -2.10 -3.83 -12.49
C TRP A 122 -1.11 -3.02 -11.65
N GLY A 123 -1.58 -2.39 -10.58
CA GLY A 123 -0.79 -1.45 -9.77
C GLY A 123 0.20 -2.10 -8.80
N TRP A 124 -0.23 -3.14 -8.08
CA TRP A 124 0.62 -3.73 -7.03
C TRP A 124 2.00 -4.19 -7.51
N PRO A 125 2.13 -4.93 -8.63
CA PRO A 125 3.48 -5.34 -9.06
C PRO A 125 4.41 -4.18 -9.32
N ARG A 126 3.90 -3.08 -9.88
CA ARG A 126 4.68 -1.89 -10.16
C ARG A 126 5.09 -1.17 -8.89
N VAL A 127 4.14 -0.97 -8.00
CA VAL A 127 4.38 -0.29 -6.72
C VAL A 127 5.38 -1.07 -5.86
N LEU A 128 5.23 -2.38 -5.78
CA LEU A 128 6.14 -3.21 -4.98
C LEU A 128 7.55 -3.27 -5.57
N SER A 129 7.67 -3.30 -6.90
CA SER A 129 8.97 -3.20 -7.56
C SER A 129 9.64 -1.85 -7.28
N SER A 130 8.84 -0.78 -7.31
CA SER A 130 9.31 0.58 -7.00
C SER A 130 9.72 0.70 -5.53
N LEU A 131 8.97 0.11 -4.61
CA LEU A 131 9.30 0.07 -3.20
C LEU A 131 10.64 -0.63 -2.95
N LYS A 132 10.83 -1.77 -3.58
CA LYS A 132 12.10 -2.51 -3.47
C LYS A 132 13.26 -1.67 -3.99
N SER A 133 13.10 -1.05 -5.16
CA SER A 133 14.11 -0.17 -5.73
C SER A 133 14.43 0.98 -4.79
N PHE A 134 13.41 1.64 -4.26
CA PHE A 134 13.58 2.76 -3.34
C PHE A 134 14.37 2.37 -2.09
N LEU A 135 14.00 1.26 -1.47
CA LEU A 135 14.66 0.82 -0.23
C LEU A 135 16.09 0.32 -0.46
N GLU A 136 16.37 -0.27 -1.62
CA GLU A 136 17.68 -0.84 -1.92
C GLU A 136 18.64 0.16 -2.57
N THR A 137 18.13 1.15 -3.30
CA THR A 137 18.98 2.09 -4.07
C THR A 137 18.75 3.56 -3.73
N GLY A 138 17.68 3.88 -2.99
CA GLY A 138 17.31 5.27 -2.69
C GLY A 138 16.39 5.89 -3.75
N LYS A 139 16.08 5.19 -4.83
CA LYS A 139 15.23 5.71 -5.90
C LYS A 139 14.12 4.73 -6.24
N GLY A 140 12.88 5.23 -6.28
CA GLY A 140 11.76 4.46 -6.79
C GLY A 140 11.77 4.37 -8.31
N LEU A 141 10.75 3.72 -8.84
CA LEU A 141 10.54 3.57 -10.27
C LEU A 141 9.35 4.42 -10.70
N LYS A 142 9.26 4.71 -11.99
CA LYS A 142 8.11 5.40 -12.55
C LYS A 142 6.97 4.39 -12.70
N VAL A 143 6.04 4.40 -11.74
CA VAL A 143 4.97 3.39 -11.67
C VAL A 143 3.77 3.70 -12.56
N TRP A 144 3.50 4.99 -12.80
CA TRP A 144 2.38 5.41 -13.66
C TRP A 144 2.90 6.07 -14.92
N ALA A 145 2.36 5.67 -16.06
CA ALA A 145 2.66 6.34 -17.32
C ALA A 145 2.09 7.77 -17.30
N GLY A 146 2.90 8.75 -17.75
CA GLY A 146 2.44 10.13 -17.86
C GLY A 146 2.41 10.93 -16.56
N ARG A 147 2.97 10.40 -15.50
CA ARG A 147 3.08 11.12 -14.22
C ARG A 147 4.51 11.48 -13.89
#